data_610c6508a0327014cca971b5bab1b92d
#
_entry.id   610c6508a0327014cca971b5bab1b92d
#
_cell.length_a   1.000
_cell.length_b   1.000
_cell.length_c   1.000
_cell.angle_alpha   90.00
_cell.angle_beta   90.00
_cell.angle_gamma   90.00
#
_symmetry.space_group_name_H-M   'P 1'
#
loop_
_entity.id
_entity.type
_entity.pdbx_description
1 polymer ?
#
loop_
_entity_poly.entity_id
_entity_poly.type
_entity_poly.pdbx_seq_one_letter_code
_entity_poly.pdbx_strand_id
1 'polypeptide(L)'
;MDIQPAEISAILKKKVKEFGKEAEVSEIGQVLSVGDGIARIYGLDNVEAGEMVEFPGGIKGMALNLEEDNVGVVIFGDDSSIKEGDTVKRTGSIVEVPVGKGLLGRVVDSLGNPIYGKGPIESSEKRRVDVKAPGIIPRKSVSEPMQTGLKAIDSLIPIGRGQRELIIGDRQTGKTAVAIDTILNQKEVNASGDENQKLYCIYVAIGQKRSSVAQIVKTLEENGALEYSIVVAATASEPAPLQFLAPFTGCAMGEFFRDNSMHALVVYDDLSKQAVAYRQMSLLLRRPPGREAYPGDVFYLHSRLLERAAKLNDDNGGGSLTALPIIETQANDVSAYIPTNVISITDGQIFLETDLFFQGIRPAVNVGLSVSRVGSSAQTKAMKKVAGSIKGELAQYREMAAFSQFGSDLDASTQKLLARGERLTELLKQGQFSPLASEEQVVLLYAGVNGYMDSIETNQIGDFEEQLLSTIKKDYMNILDDIKTTSALNEENETLLKGTLEKFLENFKKNS
;
A
#
# COMPACT_ATOMS: atom_id res chain seq x y z
N MET A 1 -28.70 44.03 -24.31
CA MET A 1 -28.78 44.78 -23.03
C MET A 1 -27.72 44.18 -22.14
N ASP A 2 -26.60 44.84 -22.03
CA ASP A 2 -25.52 44.39 -21.14
C ASP A 2 -25.92 44.71 -19.70
N ILE A 3 -26.20 43.67 -18.95
CA ILE A 3 -26.47 43.79 -17.51
C ILE A 3 -25.12 43.94 -16.82
N GLN A 4 -24.92 45.07 -16.16
CA GLN A 4 -23.64 45.33 -15.49
C GLN A 4 -23.50 44.41 -14.25
N PRO A 5 -22.27 43.94 -13.93
CA PRO A 5 -22.01 43.06 -12.76
C PRO A 5 -22.56 43.60 -11.43
N ALA A 6 -22.64 44.90 -11.26
CA ALA A 6 -23.20 45.54 -10.08
C ALA A 6 -24.72 45.32 -9.92
N GLU A 7 -25.47 45.16 -11.00
CA GLU A 7 -26.92 44.90 -10.97
C GLU A 7 -27.23 43.46 -10.59
N ILE A 8 -26.39 42.52 -11.05
CA ILE A 8 -26.49 41.10 -10.67
C ILE A 8 -26.24 40.94 -9.16
N SER A 9 -25.23 41.62 -8.64
CA SER A 9 -24.96 41.65 -7.20
C SER A 9 -26.08 42.25 -6.37
N ALA A 10 -26.76 43.29 -6.88
CA ALA A 10 -27.90 43.93 -6.21
C ALA A 10 -29.15 43.03 -6.22
N ILE A 11 -29.41 42.33 -7.32
CA ILE A 11 -30.54 41.39 -7.43
C ILE A 11 -30.32 40.16 -6.54
N LEU A 12 -29.08 39.62 -6.47
CA LEU A 12 -28.74 38.52 -5.58
C LEU A 12 -28.87 38.92 -4.10
N LYS A 13 -28.37 40.09 -3.71
CA LYS A 13 -28.53 40.64 -2.34
C LYS A 13 -29.98 40.88 -1.96
N LYS A 14 -30.83 41.24 -2.91
CA LYS A 14 -32.26 41.45 -2.68
C LYS A 14 -33.04 40.15 -2.50
N LYS A 15 -32.72 39.10 -3.30
CA LYS A 15 -33.29 37.76 -3.15
C LYS A 15 -32.84 37.07 -1.85
N VAL A 16 -31.62 37.26 -1.41
CA VAL A 16 -31.11 36.73 -0.13
C VAL A 16 -31.81 37.39 1.07
N LYS A 17 -32.15 38.67 0.99
CA LYS A 17 -32.92 39.35 2.04
C LYS A 17 -34.39 38.90 2.15
N GLU A 18 -34.97 38.37 1.10
CA GLU A 18 -36.36 37.88 1.07
C GLU A 18 -36.56 36.48 1.65
N PHE A 19 -35.46 35.70 1.81
CA PHE A 19 -35.44 34.40 2.51
C PHE A 19 -35.17 34.58 4.02
N GLY A 20 -35.97 35.41 4.68
CA GLY A 20 -35.86 35.68 6.10
C GLY A 20 -36.04 34.44 6.96
N LYS A 21 -34.92 33.82 7.38
CA LYS A 21 -34.67 33.09 8.62
C LYS A 21 -33.14 33.00 8.71
N GLU A 22 -32.59 33.14 9.92
CA GLU A 22 -31.19 33.08 10.25
C GLU A 22 -30.47 31.94 9.48
N ALA A 23 -30.16 32.21 8.21
CA ALA A 23 -29.23 31.42 7.45
C ALA A 23 -27.87 31.96 7.84
N GLU A 24 -27.01 31.14 8.39
CA GLU A 24 -25.56 31.36 8.30
C GLU A 24 -25.28 31.94 6.92
N VAL A 25 -24.59 33.07 6.85
CA VAL A 25 -24.30 33.76 5.59
C VAL A 25 -23.31 32.83 4.84
N SER A 26 -23.83 31.79 4.21
CA SER A 26 -23.07 30.94 3.32
C SER A 26 -22.73 31.77 2.09
N GLU A 27 -21.47 32.02 1.87
CA GLU A 27 -20.97 32.66 0.67
C GLU A 27 -21.39 31.85 -0.55
N ILE A 28 -21.96 32.51 -1.53
CA ILE A 28 -22.55 31.88 -2.71
C ILE A 28 -21.77 32.33 -3.93
N GLY A 29 -21.38 31.38 -4.76
CA GLY A 29 -20.79 31.63 -6.07
C GLY A 29 -21.70 31.20 -7.20
N GLN A 30 -21.29 31.52 -8.42
CA GLN A 30 -21.98 31.18 -9.65
C GLN A 30 -21.04 30.45 -10.62
N VAL A 31 -21.53 29.36 -11.21
CA VAL A 31 -20.77 28.61 -12.22
C VAL A 31 -20.58 29.47 -13.47
N LEU A 32 -19.33 29.75 -13.83
CA LEU A 32 -18.96 30.43 -15.07
C LEU A 32 -18.81 29.44 -16.24
N SER A 33 -18.23 28.26 -15.98
CA SER A 33 -18.08 27.18 -16.95
C SER A 33 -17.95 25.86 -16.20
N VAL A 34 -18.39 24.78 -16.84
CA VAL A 34 -18.27 23.41 -16.33
C VAL A 34 -17.98 22.44 -17.45
N GLY A 35 -17.16 21.45 -17.19
CA GLY A 35 -16.83 20.35 -18.11
C GLY A 35 -15.64 19.54 -17.62
N ASP A 36 -15.61 18.26 -18.00
CA ASP A 36 -14.53 17.31 -17.66
C ASP A 36 -14.23 17.18 -16.15
N GLY A 37 -15.26 17.32 -15.30
CA GLY A 37 -15.11 17.24 -13.84
C GLY A 37 -14.53 18.49 -13.19
N ILE A 38 -14.43 19.60 -13.92
CA ILE A 38 -13.95 20.91 -13.43
C ILE A 38 -15.04 21.96 -13.59
N ALA A 39 -15.21 22.81 -12.60
CA ALA A 39 -16.01 24.03 -12.70
C ALA A 39 -15.17 25.25 -12.36
N ARG A 40 -15.43 26.37 -13.05
CA ARG A 40 -14.94 27.69 -12.68
C ARG A 40 -16.10 28.47 -12.06
N ILE A 41 -15.84 29.05 -10.91
CA ILE A 41 -16.87 29.66 -10.08
C ILE A 41 -16.46 31.11 -9.79
N TYR A 42 -17.39 32.03 -9.98
CA TYR A 42 -17.26 33.43 -9.61
C TYR A 42 -17.92 33.67 -8.24
N GLY A 43 -17.32 34.54 -7.44
CA GLY A 43 -17.96 35.08 -6.21
C GLY A 43 -17.76 34.26 -4.94
N LEU A 44 -16.80 33.31 -4.91
CA LEU A 44 -16.39 32.63 -3.69
C LEU A 44 -15.09 33.25 -3.15
N ASP A 45 -15.15 34.56 -2.83
CA ASP A 45 -13.95 35.37 -2.55
C ASP A 45 -13.15 34.91 -1.30
N ASN A 46 -13.82 34.30 -0.33
CA ASN A 46 -13.19 33.85 0.92
C ASN A 46 -13.00 32.32 1.01
N VAL A 47 -13.21 31.58 -0.09
CA VAL A 47 -13.00 30.12 -0.09
C VAL A 47 -11.53 29.79 0.11
N GLU A 48 -11.26 28.75 0.88
CA GLU A 48 -9.91 28.24 1.10
C GLU A 48 -9.57 27.12 0.13
N ALA A 49 -8.29 26.96 -0.20
CA ALA A 49 -7.82 25.83 -0.98
C ALA A 49 -8.07 24.51 -0.22
N GLY A 50 -8.70 23.55 -0.88
CA GLY A 50 -9.13 22.28 -0.27
C GLY A 50 -10.49 22.34 0.42
N GLU A 51 -11.15 23.50 0.43
CA GLU A 51 -12.50 23.64 0.99
C GLU A 51 -13.54 23.01 0.06
N MET A 52 -14.53 22.37 0.67
CA MET A 52 -15.68 21.79 -0.03
C MET A 52 -16.69 22.86 -0.44
N VAL A 53 -17.22 22.70 -1.63
CA VAL A 53 -18.36 23.45 -2.14
C VAL A 53 -19.47 22.50 -2.54
N GLU A 54 -20.70 22.98 -2.54
CA GLU A 54 -21.88 22.21 -2.89
C GLU A 54 -22.60 22.84 -4.08
N PHE A 55 -22.77 22.03 -5.13
CA PHE A 55 -23.53 22.34 -6.33
C PHE A 55 -25.02 21.95 -6.17
N PRO A 56 -25.90 22.39 -7.07
CA PRO A 56 -27.27 21.92 -7.11
C PRO A 56 -27.36 20.39 -7.16
N GLY A 57 -28.37 19.83 -6.48
CA GLY A 57 -28.52 18.36 -6.39
C GLY A 57 -27.64 17.69 -5.36
N GLY A 58 -26.89 18.46 -4.54
CA GLY A 58 -26.03 17.92 -3.49
C GLY A 58 -24.68 17.38 -3.99
N ILE A 59 -24.33 17.69 -5.24
CA ILE A 59 -23.03 17.34 -5.81
C ILE A 59 -21.94 18.15 -5.11
N LYS A 60 -20.90 17.48 -4.68
CA LYS A 60 -19.78 18.10 -3.95
C LYS A 60 -18.61 18.38 -4.88
N GLY A 61 -17.85 19.42 -4.57
CA GLY A 61 -16.59 19.73 -5.20
C GLY A 61 -15.59 20.27 -4.21
N MET A 62 -14.35 20.44 -4.64
CA MET A 62 -13.25 20.97 -3.83
C MET A 62 -12.58 22.11 -4.57
N ALA A 63 -12.41 23.26 -3.90
CA ALA A 63 -11.66 24.39 -4.41
C ALA A 63 -10.17 24.02 -4.48
N LEU A 64 -9.58 24.11 -5.69
CA LEU A 64 -8.20 23.70 -5.92
C LEU A 64 -7.33 24.85 -6.46
N ASN A 65 -7.87 25.71 -7.32
CA ASN A 65 -7.23 26.91 -7.82
C ASN A 65 -7.96 28.15 -7.34
N LEU A 66 -7.24 29.04 -6.67
CA LEU A 66 -7.74 30.34 -6.26
C LEU A 66 -7.14 31.39 -7.17
N GLU A 67 -7.94 31.94 -8.09
CA GLU A 67 -7.54 33.01 -9.00
C GLU A 67 -8.20 34.33 -8.58
N GLU A 68 -7.74 35.45 -9.09
CA GLU A 68 -8.19 36.78 -8.65
C GLU A 68 -9.69 37.01 -8.88
N ASP A 69 -10.24 36.46 -9.96
CA ASP A 69 -11.61 36.66 -10.41
C ASP A 69 -12.45 35.38 -10.49
N ASN A 70 -11.85 34.22 -10.23
CA ASN A 70 -12.57 32.94 -10.23
C ASN A 70 -11.87 31.87 -9.36
N VAL A 71 -12.63 30.86 -9.03
CA VAL A 71 -12.14 29.68 -8.31
C VAL A 71 -12.29 28.44 -9.18
N GLY A 72 -11.19 27.73 -9.41
CA GLY A 72 -11.18 26.41 -10.05
C GLY A 72 -11.56 25.33 -9.06
N VAL A 73 -12.66 24.65 -9.32
CA VAL A 73 -13.21 23.59 -8.46
C VAL A 73 -13.19 22.27 -9.19
N VAL A 74 -12.73 21.23 -8.53
CA VAL A 74 -12.84 19.83 -9.00
C VAL A 74 -14.12 19.22 -8.46
N ILE A 75 -14.87 18.50 -9.32
CA ILE A 75 -16.19 17.96 -9.00
C ILE A 75 -16.06 16.49 -8.61
N PHE A 76 -16.64 16.11 -7.48
CA PHE A 76 -16.67 14.73 -6.98
C PHE A 76 -17.96 14.02 -7.42
N GLY A 77 -18.07 13.71 -8.70
CA GLY A 77 -19.23 13.02 -9.25
C GLY A 77 -19.48 13.37 -10.72
N ASP A 78 -20.71 13.09 -11.16
CA ASP A 78 -21.17 13.39 -12.50
C ASP A 78 -21.52 14.89 -12.62
N ASP A 79 -20.83 15.58 -13.49
CA ASP A 79 -21.01 17.00 -13.77
C ASP A 79 -22.10 17.32 -14.80
N SER A 80 -22.72 16.28 -15.38
CA SER A 80 -23.71 16.42 -16.47
C SER A 80 -24.95 17.24 -16.08
N SER A 81 -25.28 17.27 -14.79
CA SER A 81 -26.43 18.03 -14.27
C SER A 81 -26.11 19.49 -13.89
N ILE A 82 -24.82 19.85 -13.86
CA ILE A 82 -24.37 21.21 -13.49
C ILE A 82 -24.33 22.08 -14.76
N LYS A 83 -24.86 23.31 -14.64
CA LYS A 83 -24.95 24.25 -15.75
C LYS A 83 -24.27 25.56 -15.43
N GLU A 84 -23.86 26.28 -16.47
CA GLU A 84 -23.47 27.69 -16.34
C GLU A 84 -24.59 28.50 -15.72
N GLY A 85 -24.25 29.37 -14.78
CA GLY A 85 -25.20 30.15 -14.02
C GLY A 85 -25.76 29.48 -12.76
N ASP A 86 -25.49 28.21 -12.53
CA ASP A 86 -25.91 27.52 -11.31
C ASP A 86 -25.25 28.11 -10.07
N THR A 87 -25.99 28.11 -8.98
CA THR A 87 -25.49 28.59 -7.69
C THR A 87 -24.71 27.55 -6.95
N VAL A 88 -23.50 27.89 -6.51
CA VAL A 88 -22.63 27.04 -5.71
C VAL A 88 -22.52 27.62 -4.31
N LYS A 89 -22.61 26.76 -3.30
CA LYS A 89 -22.52 27.16 -1.90
C LYS A 89 -21.17 26.74 -1.32
N ARG A 90 -20.54 27.64 -0.60
CA ARG A 90 -19.42 27.37 0.26
C ARG A 90 -19.88 26.53 1.46
N THR A 91 -19.12 25.53 1.86
CA THR A 91 -19.45 24.70 3.04
C THR A 91 -18.72 25.14 4.30
N GLY A 92 -17.66 25.93 4.18
CA GLY A 92 -16.79 26.31 5.29
C GLY A 92 -15.98 25.16 5.88
N SER A 93 -16.00 23.98 5.25
CA SER A 93 -15.28 22.79 5.72
C SER A 93 -14.33 22.26 4.66
N ILE A 94 -13.13 21.86 5.09
CA ILE A 94 -12.19 21.12 4.26
C ILE A 94 -12.71 19.68 4.10
N VAL A 95 -12.33 18.99 3.02
CA VAL A 95 -12.76 17.61 2.75
C VAL A 95 -12.46 16.71 3.95
N GLU A 96 -13.50 16.11 4.49
CA GLU A 96 -13.46 15.18 5.61
C GLU A 96 -14.13 13.87 5.24
N VAL A 97 -13.61 12.77 5.82
CA VAL A 97 -14.15 11.42 5.62
C VAL A 97 -14.41 10.74 6.96
N PRO A 98 -15.38 9.81 7.01
CA PRO A 98 -15.60 9.01 8.20
C PRO A 98 -14.38 8.14 8.47
N VAL A 99 -14.06 7.95 9.74
CA VAL A 99 -12.97 7.10 10.21
C VAL A 99 -13.44 6.23 11.38
N GLY A 100 -12.70 5.18 11.70
CA GLY A 100 -12.97 4.34 12.86
C GLY A 100 -13.20 2.88 12.53
N LYS A 101 -13.37 2.06 13.58
CA LYS A 101 -13.59 0.62 13.47
C LYS A 101 -14.89 0.24 12.75
N GLY A 102 -15.88 1.14 12.70
CA GLY A 102 -17.13 0.93 11.95
C GLY A 102 -16.96 0.79 10.44
N LEU A 103 -15.79 1.16 9.90
CA LEU A 103 -15.43 0.98 8.49
C LEU A 103 -14.84 -0.39 8.17
N LEU A 104 -14.46 -1.18 9.18
CA LEU A 104 -13.90 -2.52 8.97
C LEU A 104 -14.94 -3.42 8.29
N GLY A 105 -14.51 -4.20 7.35
CA GLY A 105 -15.37 -5.05 6.53
C GLY A 105 -16.15 -4.32 5.43
N ARG A 106 -15.82 -3.06 5.17
CA ARG A 106 -16.57 -2.20 4.24
C ARG A 106 -15.75 -1.83 3.01
N VAL A 107 -16.48 -1.63 1.92
CA VAL A 107 -15.97 -1.04 0.67
C VAL A 107 -16.59 0.34 0.52
N VAL A 108 -15.76 1.36 0.41
CA VAL A 108 -16.18 2.77 0.37
C VAL A 108 -15.60 3.49 -0.84
N ASP A 109 -16.23 4.59 -1.23
CA ASP A 109 -15.69 5.51 -2.23
C ASP A 109 -14.63 6.46 -1.63
N SER A 110 -14.11 7.37 -2.44
CA SER A 110 -13.11 8.37 -2.03
C SER A 110 -13.63 9.39 -1.00
N LEU A 111 -14.94 9.51 -0.83
CA LEU A 111 -15.58 10.36 0.19
C LEU A 111 -15.98 9.58 1.45
N GLY A 112 -15.69 8.27 1.48
CA GLY A 112 -16.04 7.39 2.59
C GLY A 112 -17.47 6.90 2.59
N ASN A 113 -18.22 7.08 1.48
CA ASN A 113 -19.57 6.53 1.35
C ASN A 113 -19.51 5.04 1.04
N PRO A 114 -20.41 4.21 1.60
CA PRO A 114 -20.44 2.78 1.32
C PRO A 114 -20.88 2.51 -0.12
N ILE A 115 -20.08 1.68 -0.83
CA ILE A 115 -20.38 1.26 -2.22
C ILE A 115 -21.06 -0.10 -2.25
N TYR A 116 -20.79 -0.95 -1.25
CA TYR A 116 -21.24 -2.33 -1.24
C TYR A 116 -22.20 -2.61 -0.10
N GLY A 117 -23.37 -3.10 -0.44
CA GLY A 117 -24.57 -3.68 0.15
C GLY A 117 -24.78 -3.90 1.66
N LYS A 118 -23.94 -3.39 2.53
CA LYS A 118 -24.06 -3.60 3.99
C LYS A 118 -24.74 -2.45 4.76
N GLY A 119 -25.47 -1.58 4.06
CA GLY A 119 -26.17 -0.44 4.67
C GLY A 119 -25.26 0.74 5.07
N PRO A 120 -25.79 1.74 5.78
CA PRO A 120 -25.03 2.91 6.20
C PRO A 120 -23.88 2.56 7.15
N ILE A 121 -22.84 3.40 7.17
CA ILE A 121 -21.68 3.24 8.07
C ILE A 121 -21.99 3.99 9.36
N GLU A 122 -21.92 3.28 10.47
CA GLU A 122 -21.98 3.87 11.81
C GLU A 122 -20.58 4.38 12.18
N SER A 123 -20.31 5.64 11.85
CA SER A 123 -19.09 6.32 12.30
C SER A 123 -19.46 7.66 12.90
N SER A 124 -18.99 7.90 14.12
CA SER A 124 -19.20 9.16 14.84
C SER A 124 -18.07 10.16 14.62
N GLU A 125 -16.91 9.72 14.10
CA GLU A 125 -15.72 10.53 13.91
C GLU A 125 -15.45 10.76 12.42
N LYS A 126 -15.11 12.01 12.09
CA LYS A 126 -14.62 12.40 10.76
C LYS A 126 -13.25 13.04 10.89
N ARG A 127 -12.42 12.83 9.88
CA ARG A 127 -11.08 13.44 9.79
C ARG A 127 -10.87 14.10 8.45
N ARG A 128 -10.11 15.18 8.45
CA ARG A 128 -9.63 15.81 7.22
C ARG A 128 -8.77 14.83 6.44
N VAL A 129 -8.96 14.78 5.13
CA VAL A 129 -8.22 13.88 4.24
C VAL A 129 -6.79 14.34 4.01
N ASP A 130 -6.54 15.63 3.96
CA ASP A 130 -5.21 16.20 3.76
C ASP A 130 -4.78 16.97 5.02
N VAL A 131 -3.82 16.38 5.74
CA VAL A 131 -3.24 16.92 6.97
C VAL A 131 -1.73 16.79 6.92
N LYS A 132 -1.03 17.62 7.70
CA LYS A 132 0.42 17.52 7.83
C LYS A 132 0.83 16.19 8.45
N ALA A 133 1.90 15.61 7.92
CA ALA A 133 2.56 14.45 8.52
C ALA A 133 3.04 14.74 9.96
N PRO A 134 3.15 13.72 10.82
CA PRO A 134 3.75 13.89 12.15
C PRO A 134 5.13 14.52 12.05
N GLY A 135 5.43 15.45 12.97
CA GLY A 135 6.75 16.07 13.07
C GLY A 135 7.85 15.09 13.47
N ILE A 136 9.06 15.58 13.62
CA ILE A 136 10.23 14.75 13.99
C ILE A 136 10.11 14.21 15.42
N ILE A 137 9.68 15.06 16.37
CA ILE A 137 9.63 14.71 17.80
C ILE A 137 8.66 13.55 18.11
N PRO A 138 7.44 13.47 17.54
CA PRO A 138 6.52 12.36 17.79
C PRO A 138 6.97 11.03 17.20
N ARG A 139 7.98 10.99 16.31
CA ARG A 139 8.41 9.77 15.61
C ARG A 139 9.37 8.95 16.45
N LYS A 140 9.28 7.64 16.29
CA LYS A 140 10.24 6.63 16.77
C LYS A 140 10.85 5.89 15.59
N SER A 141 12.11 5.50 15.71
CA SER A 141 12.75 4.65 14.69
C SER A 141 12.01 3.33 14.53
N VAL A 142 11.87 2.89 13.28
CA VAL A 142 11.21 1.62 12.94
C VAL A 142 12.09 0.45 13.37
N SER A 143 11.53 -0.44 14.21
CA SER A 143 12.23 -1.62 14.74
C SER A 143 11.33 -2.83 14.95
N GLU A 144 10.01 -2.68 14.79
CA GLU A 144 9.05 -3.76 14.95
C GLU A 144 8.73 -4.37 13.60
N PRO A 145 8.79 -5.72 13.44
CA PRO A 145 8.48 -6.36 12.16
C PRO A 145 7.03 -6.14 11.71
N MET A 146 6.83 -5.88 10.43
CA MET A 146 5.57 -6.03 9.73
C MET A 146 5.74 -7.17 8.72
N GLN A 147 5.28 -8.36 9.10
CA GLN A 147 5.52 -9.58 8.34
C GLN A 147 4.57 -9.67 7.15
N THR A 148 5.12 -9.93 5.98
CA THR A 148 4.35 -10.07 4.74
C THR A 148 3.84 -11.50 4.53
N GLY A 149 4.44 -12.47 5.19
CA GLY A 149 4.19 -13.90 4.96
C GLY A 149 4.88 -14.44 3.71
N LEU A 150 5.68 -13.63 3.04
CA LEU A 150 6.43 -14.01 1.84
C LEU A 150 7.91 -14.22 2.19
N LYS A 151 8.39 -15.43 2.01
CA LYS A 151 9.78 -15.83 2.35
C LYS A 151 10.81 -14.88 1.74
N ALA A 152 10.66 -14.54 0.46
CA ALA A 152 11.60 -13.69 -0.25
C ALA A 152 11.65 -12.26 0.32
N ILE A 153 10.54 -11.74 0.80
CA ILE A 153 10.47 -10.37 1.33
C ILE A 153 10.91 -10.35 2.79
N ASP A 154 10.31 -11.17 3.64
CA ASP A 154 10.59 -11.17 5.08
C ASP A 154 12.06 -11.51 5.40
N SER A 155 12.72 -12.34 4.55
CA SER A 155 14.12 -12.68 4.70
C SER A 155 15.10 -11.67 4.11
N LEU A 156 14.80 -11.09 2.94
CA LEU A 156 15.76 -10.29 2.15
C LEU A 156 15.50 -8.79 2.19
N ILE A 157 14.22 -8.40 2.33
CA ILE A 157 13.76 -7.01 2.25
C ILE A 157 12.73 -6.78 3.37
N PRO A 158 13.13 -6.94 4.63
CA PRO A 158 12.20 -6.88 5.75
C PRO A 158 11.56 -5.51 5.89
N ILE A 159 10.27 -5.49 6.23
CA ILE A 159 9.47 -4.30 6.41
C ILE A 159 9.13 -4.15 7.89
N GLY A 160 9.26 -2.94 8.42
CA GLY A 160 8.89 -2.62 9.79
C GLY A 160 7.60 -1.81 9.88
N ARG A 161 6.96 -1.87 11.04
CA ARG A 161 5.76 -1.08 11.35
C ARG A 161 6.07 0.41 11.37
N GLY A 162 5.43 1.15 10.47
CA GLY A 162 5.69 2.57 10.25
C GLY A 162 6.63 2.88 9.09
N GLN A 163 7.14 1.89 8.39
CA GLN A 163 7.98 2.02 7.21
C GLN A 163 7.12 2.29 5.96
N ARG A 164 7.74 2.96 4.97
CA ARG A 164 7.21 3.12 3.62
C ARG A 164 8.05 2.26 2.68
N GLU A 165 7.51 1.16 2.20
CA GLU A 165 8.21 0.27 1.28
C GLU A 165 7.48 0.23 -0.05
N LEU A 166 8.17 0.63 -1.11
CA LEU A 166 7.62 0.70 -2.46
C LEU A 166 7.58 -0.69 -3.10
N ILE A 167 6.45 -1.06 -3.70
CA ILE A 167 6.34 -2.20 -4.61
C ILE A 167 6.33 -1.66 -6.04
N ILE A 168 7.34 -2.00 -6.84
CA ILE A 168 7.53 -1.45 -8.16
C ILE A 168 7.80 -2.53 -9.19
N GLY A 169 7.26 -2.38 -10.39
CA GLY A 169 7.45 -3.30 -11.52
C GLY A 169 6.44 -3.08 -12.63
N ASP A 170 6.62 -3.78 -13.74
CA ASP A 170 5.74 -3.72 -14.90
C ASP A 170 4.36 -4.32 -14.62
N ARG A 171 3.45 -4.17 -15.57
CA ARG A 171 2.12 -4.81 -15.49
C ARG A 171 2.25 -6.32 -15.31
N GLN A 172 1.34 -6.89 -14.49
CA GLN A 172 1.22 -8.34 -14.28
C GLN A 172 2.46 -9.02 -13.69
N THR A 173 3.37 -8.28 -13.05
CA THR A 173 4.53 -8.86 -12.34
C THR A 173 4.19 -9.35 -10.92
N GLY A 174 2.94 -9.23 -10.47
CA GLY A 174 2.50 -9.70 -9.16
C GLY A 174 2.49 -8.66 -8.05
N LYS A 175 2.58 -7.35 -8.36
CA LYS A 175 2.57 -6.25 -7.36
C LYS A 175 1.38 -6.32 -6.41
N THR A 176 0.17 -6.40 -6.97
CA THR A 176 -1.08 -6.54 -6.20
C THR A 176 -1.11 -7.83 -5.39
N ALA A 177 -0.57 -8.94 -5.93
CA ALA A 177 -0.50 -10.21 -5.21
C ALA A 177 0.35 -10.10 -3.94
N VAL A 178 1.51 -9.47 -4.01
CA VAL A 178 2.37 -9.21 -2.83
C VAL A 178 1.63 -8.41 -1.77
N ALA A 179 0.90 -7.37 -2.17
CA ALA A 179 0.11 -6.56 -1.24
C ALA A 179 -1.04 -7.36 -0.60
N ILE A 180 -1.76 -8.15 -1.38
CA ILE A 180 -2.87 -8.97 -0.87
C ILE A 180 -2.33 -10.07 0.07
N ASP A 181 -1.26 -10.77 -0.29
CA ASP A 181 -0.62 -11.77 0.58
C ASP A 181 -0.21 -11.15 1.92
N THR A 182 0.33 -9.94 1.91
CA THR A 182 0.65 -9.19 3.12
C THR A 182 -0.58 -8.95 4.01
N ILE A 183 -1.71 -8.59 3.41
CA ILE A 183 -2.98 -8.41 4.14
C ILE A 183 -3.48 -9.75 4.70
N LEU A 184 -3.46 -10.81 3.87
CA LEU A 184 -3.91 -12.15 4.29
C LEU A 184 -3.08 -12.69 5.46
N ASN A 185 -1.79 -12.41 5.48
CA ASN A 185 -0.88 -12.85 6.53
C ASN A 185 -1.22 -12.27 7.92
N GLN A 186 -1.99 -11.18 7.99
CA GLN A 186 -2.35 -10.54 9.26
C GLN A 186 -3.50 -11.24 9.99
N LYS A 187 -4.09 -12.30 9.42
CA LYS A 187 -5.26 -12.99 9.97
C LYS A 187 -5.03 -13.53 11.38
N GLU A 188 -3.94 -14.26 11.58
CA GLU A 188 -3.65 -14.87 12.90
C GLU A 188 -3.34 -13.82 13.96
N VAL A 189 -2.58 -12.79 13.61
CA VAL A 189 -2.24 -11.68 14.51
C VAL A 189 -3.51 -10.93 14.92
N ASN A 190 -4.42 -10.69 13.99
CA ASN A 190 -5.70 -10.03 14.29
C ASN A 190 -6.66 -10.90 15.09
N ALA A 191 -6.56 -12.24 14.98
CA ALA A 191 -7.35 -13.19 15.77
C ALA A 191 -6.81 -13.41 17.19
N SER A 192 -5.56 -13.03 17.48
CA SER A 192 -4.88 -13.29 18.77
C SER A 192 -5.51 -12.58 19.98
N GLY A 193 -6.33 -11.56 19.76
CA GLY A 193 -6.97 -10.77 20.82
C GLY A 193 -6.09 -9.69 21.45
N ASP A 194 -4.78 -9.66 21.16
CA ASP A 194 -3.88 -8.61 21.63
C ASP A 194 -3.96 -7.37 20.72
N GLU A 195 -4.64 -6.33 21.18
CA GLU A 195 -4.81 -5.07 20.44
C GLU A 195 -3.47 -4.41 20.06
N ASN A 196 -2.42 -4.60 20.87
CA ASN A 196 -1.11 -4.02 20.58
C ASN A 196 -0.38 -4.70 19.43
N GLN A 197 -0.79 -5.89 19.04
CA GLN A 197 -0.20 -6.65 17.94
C GLN A 197 -1.03 -6.58 16.66
N LYS A 198 -2.34 -6.31 16.77
CA LYS A 198 -3.22 -6.22 15.60
C LYS A 198 -2.71 -5.24 14.56
N LEU A 199 -2.95 -5.57 13.31
CA LEU A 199 -2.64 -4.72 12.16
C LEU A 199 -3.90 -4.57 11.30
N TYR A 200 -4.53 -3.40 11.37
CA TYR A 200 -5.68 -3.07 10.55
C TYR A 200 -5.20 -2.67 9.15
N CYS A 201 -5.88 -3.16 8.13
CA CYS A 201 -5.43 -3.00 6.75
C CYS A 201 -6.37 -2.07 5.98
N ILE A 202 -5.81 -1.16 5.19
CA ILE A 202 -6.53 -0.31 4.27
C ILE A 202 -5.99 -0.58 2.87
N TYR A 203 -6.86 -1.07 1.97
CA TYR A 203 -6.51 -1.26 0.57
C TYR A 203 -7.16 -0.18 -0.28
N VAL A 204 -6.36 0.63 -0.93
CA VAL A 204 -6.83 1.72 -1.79
C VAL A 204 -6.64 1.33 -3.25
N ALA A 205 -7.75 1.06 -3.93
CA ALA A 205 -7.79 0.78 -5.37
C ALA A 205 -7.94 2.07 -6.16
N ILE A 206 -6.96 2.41 -6.98
CA ILE A 206 -6.91 3.68 -7.72
C ILE A 206 -6.90 3.38 -9.22
N GLY A 207 -7.93 3.83 -9.94
CA GLY A 207 -8.01 3.69 -11.38
C GLY A 207 -8.02 2.25 -11.89
N GLN A 208 -8.39 1.29 -11.05
CA GLN A 208 -8.51 -0.12 -11.41
C GLN A 208 -9.87 -0.44 -12.05
N LYS A 209 -9.94 -1.52 -12.81
CA LYS A 209 -11.21 -2.04 -13.34
C LYS A 209 -12.10 -2.49 -12.20
N ARG A 210 -13.42 -2.24 -12.29
CA ARG A 210 -14.39 -2.70 -11.28
C ARG A 210 -14.34 -4.21 -11.04
N SER A 211 -14.12 -5.01 -12.10
CA SER A 211 -13.96 -6.46 -11.98
C SER A 211 -12.74 -6.87 -11.16
N SER A 212 -11.63 -6.13 -11.27
CA SER A 212 -10.41 -6.38 -10.48
C SER A 212 -10.65 -6.07 -9.01
N VAL A 213 -11.29 -4.94 -8.72
CA VAL A 213 -11.65 -4.57 -7.34
C VAL A 213 -12.60 -5.59 -6.72
N ALA A 214 -13.64 -6.02 -7.47
CA ALA A 214 -14.56 -7.04 -7.01
C ALA A 214 -13.86 -8.39 -6.70
N GLN A 215 -12.88 -8.77 -7.52
CA GLN A 215 -12.08 -9.99 -7.28
C GLN A 215 -11.23 -9.87 -6.01
N ILE A 216 -10.62 -8.71 -5.76
CA ILE A 216 -9.83 -8.45 -4.55
C ILE A 216 -10.73 -8.51 -3.31
N VAL A 217 -11.87 -7.83 -3.32
CA VAL A 217 -12.83 -7.86 -2.21
C VAL A 217 -13.27 -9.30 -1.92
N LYS A 218 -13.59 -10.06 -2.95
CA LYS A 218 -13.97 -11.48 -2.82
C LYS A 218 -12.84 -12.31 -2.22
N THR A 219 -11.60 -12.12 -2.67
CA THR A 219 -10.43 -12.81 -2.12
C THR A 219 -10.23 -12.49 -0.63
N LEU A 220 -10.35 -11.23 -0.24
CA LEU A 220 -10.26 -10.82 1.17
C LEU A 220 -11.40 -11.43 2.01
N GLU A 221 -12.62 -11.48 1.48
CA GLU A 221 -13.80 -12.03 2.17
C GLU A 221 -13.68 -13.54 2.35
N GLU A 222 -13.35 -14.29 1.29
CA GLU A 222 -13.19 -15.75 1.31
C GLU A 222 -12.08 -16.21 2.29
N ASN A 223 -11.04 -15.39 2.49
CA ASN A 223 -9.96 -15.67 3.42
C ASN A 223 -10.20 -15.09 4.84
N GLY A 224 -11.35 -14.43 5.08
CA GLY A 224 -11.66 -13.79 6.36
C GLY A 224 -10.82 -12.54 6.67
N ALA A 225 -10.12 -11.99 5.67
CA ALA A 225 -9.28 -10.82 5.83
C ALA A 225 -10.05 -9.50 5.72
N LEU A 226 -11.25 -9.52 5.15
CA LEU A 226 -12.09 -8.34 5.06
C LEU A 226 -12.53 -7.84 6.45
N GLU A 227 -12.64 -8.72 7.44
CA GLU A 227 -13.10 -8.36 8.80
C GLU A 227 -12.18 -7.33 9.50
N TYR A 228 -10.90 -7.32 9.18
CA TYR A 228 -9.91 -6.35 9.70
C TYR A 228 -9.41 -5.38 8.63
N SER A 229 -10.11 -5.31 7.50
CA SER A 229 -9.71 -4.49 6.36
C SER A 229 -10.78 -3.47 5.97
N ILE A 230 -10.33 -2.36 5.39
CA ILE A 230 -11.16 -1.34 4.74
C ILE A 230 -10.70 -1.28 3.28
N VAL A 231 -11.63 -1.30 2.34
CA VAL A 231 -11.34 -1.09 0.91
C VAL A 231 -11.86 0.27 0.48
N VAL A 232 -10.96 1.12 0.00
CA VAL A 232 -11.31 2.42 -0.61
C VAL A 232 -11.16 2.26 -2.13
N ALA A 233 -12.24 2.44 -2.87
CA ALA A 233 -12.24 2.21 -4.31
C ALA A 233 -12.56 3.48 -5.09
N ALA A 234 -11.63 3.88 -5.96
CA ALA A 234 -11.82 4.86 -7.02
C ALA A 234 -11.48 4.18 -8.35
N THR A 235 -12.50 3.61 -9.00
CA THR A 235 -12.30 2.79 -10.19
C THR A 235 -11.99 3.61 -11.44
N ALA A 236 -11.54 2.94 -12.51
CA ALA A 236 -11.19 3.62 -13.76
C ALA A 236 -12.35 4.34 -14.46
N SER A 237 -13.59 4.02 -14.09
CA SER A 237 -14.79 4.69 -14.59
C SER A 237 -15.17 5.94 -13.81
N GLU A 238 -14.49 6.22 -12.71
CA GLU A 238 -14.75 7.40 -11.90
C GLU A 238 -13.92 8.60 -12.35
N PRO A 239 -14.41 9.83 -12.13
CA PRO A 239 -13.68 11.04 -12.51
C PRO A 239 -12.31 11.14 -11.83
N ALA A 240 -11.37 11.82 -12.49
CA ALA A 240 -10.02 12.02 -11.99
C ALA A 240 -9.94 12.59 -10.55
N PRO A 241 -10.81 13.53 -10.13
CA PRO A 241 -10.82 14.04 -8.76
C PRO A 241 -11.01 12.96 -7.68
N LEU A 242 -11.83 11.95 -7.94
CA LEU A 242 -12.02 10.84 -6.99
C LEU A 242 -10.82 9.91 -6.93
N GLN A 243 -10.17 9.67 -8.07
CA GLN A 243 -8.92 8.89 -8.12
C GLN A 243 -7.77 9.63 -7.43
N PHE A 244 -7.73 10.95 -7.53
CA PHE A 244 -6.77 11.80 -6.81
C PHE A 244 -6.98 11.73 -5.30
N LEU A 245 -8.23 11.79 -4.84
CA LEU A 245 -8.59 11.88 -3.43
C LEU A 245 -8.43 10.54 -2.69
N ALA A 246 -8.69 9.41 -3.33
CA ALA A 246 -8.73 8.08 -2.71
C ALA A 246 -7.53 7.74 -1.83
N PRO A 247 -6.26 7.99 -2.22
CA PRO A 247 -5.10 7.73 -1.37
C PRO A 247 -5.10 8.54 -0.08
N PHE A 248 -5.50 9.79 -0.13
CA PHE A 248 -5.61 10.65 1.05
C PHE A 248 -6.70 10.18 2.01
N THR A 249 -7.83 9.71 1.46
CA THR A 249 -8.91 9.09 2.22
C THR A 249 -8.44 7.84 2.96
N GLY A 250 -7.80 6.92 2.24
CA GLY A 250 -7.24 5.71 2.85
C GLY A 250 -6.17 6.02 3.91
N CYS A 251 -5.35 7.03 3.67
CA CYS A 251 -4.36 7.50 4.64
C CYS A 251 -5.02 8.03 5.91
N ALA A 252 -6.06 8.87 5.80
CA ALA A 252 -6.80 9.41 6.95
C ALA A 252 -7.45 8.29 7.78
N MET A 253 -7.99 7.24 7.12
CA MET A 253 -8.52 6.06 7.80
C MET A 253 -7.44 5.28 8.54
N GLY A 254 -6.25 5.14 7.94
CA GLY A 254 -5.09 4.50 8.59
C GLY A 254 -4.54 5.30 9.78
N GLU A 255 -4.50 6.62 9.65
CA GLU A 255 -4.07 7.52 10.72
C GLU A 255 -4.96 7.46 11.96
N PHE A 256 -6.25 7.18 11.79
CA PHE A 256 -7.13 6.96 12.94
C PHE A 256 -6.59 5.87 13.85
N PHE A 257 -6.19 4.73 13.30
CA PHE A 257 -5.63 3.63 14.08
C PHE A 257 -4.28 4.01 14.70
N ARG A 258 -3.37 4.59 13.92
CA ARG A 258 -2.06 5.05 14.41
C ARG A 258 -2.19 6.00 15.60
N ASP A 259 -3.06 7.00 15.49
CA ASP A 259 -3.20 8.06 16.50
C ASP A 259 -3.96 7.59 17.75
N ASN A 260 -4.64 6.44 17.65
CA ASN A 260 -5.30 5.76 18.78
C ASN A 260 -4.49 4.56 19.31
N SER A 261 -3.16 4.62 19.22
CA SER A 261 -2.24 3.61 19.78
C SER A 261 -2.40 2.22 19.16
N MET A 262 -2.92 2.15 17.94
CA MET A 262 -3.09 0.92 17.16
C MET A 262 -2.13 0.91 15.98
N HIS A 263 -2.12 -0.17 15.21
CA HIS A 263 -1.27 -0.31 14.04
C HIS A 263 -2.13 -0.50 12.79
N ALA A 264 -1.75 0.19 11.72
CA ALA A 264 -2.40 0.06 10.43
C ALA A 264 -1.38 -0.11 9.29
N LEU A 265 -1.83 -0.78 8.26
CA LEU A 265 -1.17 -0.92 6.97
C LEU A 265 -2.05 -0.27 5.90
N VAL A 266 -1.49 0.59 5.08
CA VAL A 266 -2.16 1.14 3.91
C VAL A 266 -1.45 0.73 2.63
N VAL A 267 -2.18 0.17 1.70
CA VAL A 267 -1.72 -0.19 0.35
C VAL A 267 -2.31 0.80 -0.64
N TYR A 268 -1.49 1.42 -1.47
CA TYR A 268 -1.93 2.32 -2.54
C TYR A 268 -1.71 1.63 -3.90
N ASP A 269 -2.76 1.09 -4.49
CA ASP A 269 -2.67 0.34 -5.76
C ASP A 269 -3.45 1.04 -6.89
N ASP A 270 -2.82 1.93 -7.67
CA ASP A 270 -1.43 2.37 -7.63
C ASP A 270 -1.31 3.90 -7.68
N LEU A 271 -0.20 4.41 -7.18
CA LEU A 271 0.09 5.85 -7.18
C LEU A 271 0.45 6.41 -8.56
N SER A 272 0.83 5.56 -9.53
CA SER A 272 1.03 5.99 -10.91
C SER A 272 -0.27 6.55 -11.51
N LYS A 273 -1.40 5.89 -11.22
CA LYS A 273 -2.72 6.36 -11.66
C LYS A 273 -3.19 7.61 -10.92
N GLN A 274 -2.86 7.74 -9.63
CA GLN A 274 -3.09 8.99 -8.92
C GLN A 274 -2.35 10.15 -9.57
N ALA A 275 -1.08 9.96 -9.93
CA ALA A 275 -0.29 10.98 -10.62
C ALA A 275 -0.90 11.36 -11.98
N VAL A 276 -1.38 10.38 -12.75
CA VAL A 276 -2.08 10.63 -14.02
C VAL A 276 -3.37 11.42 -13.80
N ALA A 277 -4.17 11.07 -12.79
CA ALA A 277 -5.38 11.81 -12.44
C ALA A 277 -5.05 13.26 -12.05
N TYR A 278 -4.02 13.46 -11.26
CA TYR A 278 -3.56 14.79 -10.86
C TYR A 278 -3.03 15.62 -12.05
N ARG A 279 -2.31 14.98 -12.98
CA ARG A 279 -1.90 15.61 -14.24
C ARG A 279 -3.10 16.07 -15.06
N GLN A 280 -4.11 15.22 -15.23
CA GLN A 280 -5.34 15.55 -15.95
C GLN A 280 -6.03 16.77 -15.33
N MET A 281 -6.26 16.74 -14.01
CA MET A 281 -6.89 17.87 -13.29
C MET A 281 -6.07 19.16 -13.43
N SER A 282 -4.74 19.08 -13.31
CA SER A 282 -3.86 20.24 -13.39
C SER A 282 -3.86 20.88 -14.78
N LEU A 283 -3.89 20.07 -15.84
CA LEU A 283 -3.99 20.56 -17.21
C LEU A 283 -5.35 21.23 -17.49
N LEU A 284 -6.44 20.65 -17.02
CA LEU A 284 -7.79 21.23 -17.14
C LEU A 284 -7.92 22.55 -16.37
N LEU A 285 -7.26 22.66 -15.22
CA LEU A 285 -7.14 23.89 -14.44
C LEU A 285 -6.12 24.88 -15.02
N ARG A 286 -5.51 24.58 -16.18
CA ARG A 286 -4.51 25.39 -16.87
C ARG A 286 -3.25 25.68 -16.04
N ARG A 287 -2.89 24.80 -15.12
CA ARG A 287 -1.58 24.86 -14.45
C ARG A 287 -0.47 24.56 -15.45
N PRO A 288 0.66 25.28 -15.42
CA PRO A 288 1.75 25.06 -16.36
C PRO A 288 2.33 23.63 -16.21
N PRO A 289 2.44 22.87 -17.31
CA PRO A 289 3.02 21.53 -17.28
C PRO A 289 4.54 21.56 -17.13
N GLY A 290 5.09 20.63 -16.40
CA GLY A 290 6.51 20.32 -16.30
C GLY A 290 6.91 19.07 -17.08
N ARG A 291 7.86 18.30 -16.52
CA ARG A 291 8.36 17.05 -17.13
C ARG A 291 7.21 16.05 -17.32
N GLU A 292 7.12 15.44 -18.48
CA GLU A 292 6.06 14.49 -18.88
C GLU A 292 4.64 15.04 -18.70
N ALA A 293 4.51 16.37 -18.82
CA ALA A 293 3.27 17.13 -18.59
C ALA A 293 2.70 17.04 -17.16
N TYR A 294 3.46 16.54 -16.20
CA TYR A 294 3.06 16.62 -14.79
C TYR A 294 3.21 18.04 -14.25
N PRO A 295 2.37 18.47 -13.31
CA PRO A 295 2.55 19.76 -12.64
C PRO A 295 3.81 19.76 -11.78
N GLY A 296 4.38 20.95 -11.53
CA GLY A 296 5.63 21.08 -10.80
C GLY A 296 5.61 20.56 -9.36
N ASP A 297 4.43 20.40 -8.78
CA ASP A 297 4.20 19.92 -7.41
C ASP A 297 3.84 18.44 -7.30
N VAL A 298 4.01 17.65 -8.38
CA VAL A 298 3.69 16.20 -8.34
C VAL A 298 4.57 15.43 -7.34
N PHE A 299 5.81 15.85 -7.14
CA PHE A 299 6.65 15.29 -6.08
C PHE A 299 6.02 15.54 -4.70
N TYR A 300 5.57 16.74 -4.44
CA TYR A 300 4.90 17.11 -3.20
C TYR A 300 3.59 16.37 -2.99
N LEU A 301 2.85 16.06 -4.05
CA LEU A 301 1.65 15.22 -3.98
C LEU A 301 1.94 13.88 -3.27
N HIS A 302 2.95 13.16 -3.71
CA HIS A 302 3.32 11.86 -3.15
C HIS A 302 4.08 11.98 -1.83
N SER A 303 4.95 12.98 -1.67
CA SER A 303 5.72 13.13 -0.44
C SER A 303 4.84 13.50 0.76
N ARG A 304 3.88 14.44 0.59
CA ARG A 304 2.97 14.80 1.69
C ARG A 304 2.02 13.66 2.08
N LEU A 305 1.69 12.76 1.13
CA LEU A 305 0.92 11.55 1.42
C LEU A 305 1.76 10.52 2.18
N LEU A 306 2.93 10.17 1.64
CA LEU A 306 3.75 9.07 2.15
C LEU A 306 4.46 9.40 3.46
N GLU A 307 4.81 10.67 3.70
CA GLU A 307 5.38 11.11 4.98
C GLU A 307 4.43 10.96 6.18
N ARG A 308 3.15 10.78 5.94
CA ARG A 308 2.14 10.51 6.98
C ARG A 308 2.25 9.09 7.56
N ALA A 309 2.84 8.15 6.82
CA ALA A 309 3.20 6.84 7.33
C ALA A 309 4.40 6.97 8.27
N ALA A 310 4.22 6.55 9.52
CA ALA A 310 5.24 6.70 10.56
C ALA A 310 4.98 5.74 11.73
N LYS A 311 6.02 5.48 12.52
CA LYS A 311 5.92 4.91 13.85
C LYS A 311 5.97 6.06 14.86
N LEU A 312 4.97 6.14 15.72
CA LEU A 312 4.95 7.12 16.80
C LEU A 312 5.73 6.60 18.02
N ASN A 313 6.28 7.53 18.80
CA ASN A 313 6.93 7.20 20.06
C ASN A 313 5.90 6.87 21.15
N ASP A 314 6.40 6.35 22.27
CA ASP A 314 5.54 5.85 23.35
C ASP A 314 4.75 6.98 24.03
N ASP A 315 5.30 8.21 24.08
CA ASP A 315 4.62 9.40 24.60
C ASP A 315 3.40 9.79 23.74
N ASN A 316 3.39 9.41 22.48
CA ASN A 316 2.30 9.62 21.53
C ASN A 316 1.52 8.31 21.25
N GLY A 317 1.54 7.37 22.18
CA GLY A 317 0.74 6.15 22.15
C GLY A 317 1.37 4.97 21.38
N GLY A 318 2.54 5.13 20.76
CA GLY A 318 3.28 4.03 20.13
C GLY A 318 2.63 3.42 18.89
N GLY A 319 1.58 4.01 18.34
CA GLY A 319 0.89 3.52 17.15
C GLY A 319 1.75 3.63 15.89
N SER A 320 1.34 2.97 14.82
CA SER A 320 2.05 3.01 13.53
C SER A 320 1.12 2.99 12.33
N LEU A 321 1.55 3.63 11.26
CA LEU A 321 0.97 3.51 9.93
C LEU A 321 2.10 3.12 8.96
N THR A 322 2.01 1.91 8.42
CA THR A 322 2.92 1.37 7.41
C THR A 322 2.32 1.60 6.03
N ALA A 323 3.11 2.03 5.06
CA ALA A 323 2.64 2.25 3.70
C ALA A 323 3.34 1.33 2.70
N LEU A 324 2.55 0.69 1.85
CA LEU A 324 2.98 -0.07 0.68
C LEU A 324 2.43 0.62 -0.59
N PRO A 325 3.08 1.70 -1.05
CA PRO A 325 2.75 2.28 -2.34
C PRO A 325 3.15 1.33 -3.47
N ILE A 326 2.31 1.25 -4.49
CA ILE A 326 2.58 0.52 -5.72
C ILE A 326 2.82 1.52 -6.85
N ILE A 327 3.87 1.29 -7.62
CA ILE A 327 4.18 2.03 -8.84
C ILE A 327 4.29 1.06 -10.02
N GLU A 328 3.63 1.40 -11.11
CA GLU A 328 3.74 0.66 -12.37
C GLU A 328 4.84 1.27 -13.24
N THR A 329 5.78 0.44 -13.68
CA THR A 329 6.80 0.79 -14.68
C THR A 329 6.39 0.34 -16.07
N GLN A 330 7.12 0.78 -17.07
CA GLN A 330 7.05 0.31 -18.45
C GLN A 330 8.44 -0.15 -18.87
N ALA A 331 8.54 -1.36 -19.41
CA ALA A 331 9.80 -1.97 -19.83
C ALA A 331 10.88 -1.97 -18.73
N ASN A 332 10.48 -2.21 -17.49
CA ASN A 332 11.34 -2.18 -16.28
C ASN A 332 12.10 -0.84 -16.07
N ASP A 333 11.64 0.25 -16.67
CA ASP A 333 12.29 1.56 -16.55
C ASP A 333 11.97 2.23 -15.19
N VAL A 334 12.88 2.07 -14.24
CA VAL A 334 12.82 2.73 -12.93
C VAL A 334 13.33 4.17 -12.96
N SER A 335 13.92 4.61 -14.08
CA SER A 335 14.46 5.96 -14.25
C SER A 335 13.41 6.99 -14.72
N ALA A 336 12.21 6.53 -15.03
CA ALA A 336 11.08 7.39 -15.38
C ALA A 336 10.74 8.36 -14.23
N TYR A 337 10.00 9.43 -14.55
CA TYR A 337 9.82 10.54 -13.60
C TYR A 337 9.10 10.15 -12.32
N ILE A 338 7.93 9.52 -12.38
CA ILE A 338 7.18 9.14 -11.19
C ILE A 338 7.86 8.04 -10.38
N PRO A 339 8.39 6.94 -10.99
CA PRO A 339 9.19 5.96 -10.25
C PRO A 339 10.34 6.57 -9.46
N THR A 340 11.15 7.43 -10.09
CA THR A 340 12.29 8.09 -9.45
C THR A 340 11.87 8.92 -8.24
N ASN A 341 10.78 9.67 -8.35
CA ASN A 341 10.24 10.47 -7.27
C ASN A 341 9.83 9.59 -6.07
N VAL A 342 9.08 8.53 -6.30
CA VAL A 342 8.57 7.68 -5.22
C VAL A 342 9.70 6.85 -4.57
N ILE A 343 10.67 6.36 -5.34
CA ILE A 343 11.88 5.71 -4.79
C ILE A 343 12.61 6.63 -3.81
N SER A 344 12.70 7.93 -4.11
CA SER A 344 13.37 8.88 -3.24
C SER A 344 12.62 9.22 -1.95
N ILE A 345 11.27 9.10 -1.98
CA ILE A 345 10.41 9.38 -0.83
C ILE A 345 10.35 8.19 0.12
N THR A 346 10.43 6.97 -0.39
CA THR A 346 10.24 5.72 0.37
C THR A 346 11.50 5.26 1.08
N ASP A 347 11.33 4.36 2.04
CA ASP A 347 12.41 3.79 2.86
C ASP A 347 12.98 2.49 2.25
N GLY A 348 12.76 2.28 0.99
CA GLY A 348 13.20 1.15 0.20
C GLY A 348 12.19 0.75 -0.86
N GLN A 349 12.55 -0.26 -1.64
CA GLN A 349 11.70 -0.78 -2.72
C GLN A 349 11.84 -2.29 -2.89
N ILE A 350 10.72 -2.92 -3.24
CA ILE A 350 10.63 -4.29 -3.74
C ILE A 350 10.45 -4.20 -5.24
N PHE A 351 11.47 -4.52 -5.99
CA PHE A 351 11.46 -4.51 -7.45
C PHE A 351 11.04 -5.87 -8.00
N LEU A 352 9.89 -5.91 -8.69
CA LEU A 352 9.37 -7.10 -9.36
C LEU A 352 9.72 -7.04 -10.84
N GLU A 353 10.51 -8.02 -11.29
CA GLU A 353 11.07 -8.06 -12.63
C GLU A 353 10.26 -8.99 -13.55
N THR A 354 9.99 -8.53 -14.75
CA THR A 354 9.20 -9.26 -15.76
C THR A 354 9.87 -10.57 -16.17
N ASP A 355 11.18 -10.55 -16.37
CA ASP A 355 11.93 -11.74 -16.82
C ASP A 355 11.90 -12.84 -15.77
N LEU A 356 12.05 -12.52 -14.49
CA LEU A 356 11.92 -13.47 -13.39
C LEU A 356 10.51 -14.07 -13.33
N PHE A 357 9.50 -13.24 -13.53
CA PHE A 357 8.11 -13.68 -13.52
C PHE A 357 7.82 -14.73 -14.62
N PHE A 358 8.32 -14.50 -15.83
CA PHE A 358 8.17 -15.44 -16.95
C PHE A 358 9.03 -16.70 -16.82
N GLN A 359 10.15 -16.62 -16.08
CA GLN A 359 10.95 -17.80 -15.70
C GLN A 359 10.27 -18.64 -14.62
N GLY A 360 9.10 -18.23 -14.11
CA GLY A 360 8.39 -18.97 -13.07
C GLY A 360 8.90 -18.67 -11.65
N ILE A 361 9.77 -17.69 -11.47
CA ILE A 361 10.22 -17.22 -10.15
C ILE A 361 9.16 -16.28 -9.61
N ARG A 362 8.36 -16.76 -8.68
CA ARG A 362 7.24 -16.01 -8.07
C ARG A 362 7.27 -16.15 -6.56
N PRO A 363 7.25 -15.01 -5.81
CA PRO A 363 7.26 -13.63 -6.30
C PRO A 363 8.53 -13.28 -7.08
N ALA A 364 8.38 -12.47 -8.13
CA ALA A 364 9.45 -12.13 -9.08
C ALA A 364 10.40 -11.05 -8.54
N VAL A 365 10.85 -11.20 -7.31
CA VAL A 365 11.67 -10.22 -6.60
C VAL A 365 13.09 -10.19 -7.13
N ASN A 366 13.51 -9.06 -7.69
CA ASN A 366 14.91 -8.83 -8.00
C ASN A 366 15.66 -8.43 -6.72
N VAL A 367 16.41 -9.38 -6.14
CA VAL A 367 17.14 -9.18 -4.87
C VAL A 367 18.24 -8.13 -4.97
N GLY A 368 18.81 -7.94 -6.17
CA GLY A 368 19.88 -6.96 -6.40
C GLY A 368 19.40 -5.51 -6.40
N LEU A 369 18.22 -5.27 -6.94
CA LEU A 369 17.61 -3.94 -7.05
C LEU A 369 16.69 -3.61 -5.88
N SER A 370 16.29 -4.62 -5.10
CA SER A 370 15.40 -4.45 -3.96
C SER A 370 16.18 -4.12 -2.69
N VAL A 371 15.71 -3.15 -1.94
CA VAL A 371 16.37 -2.62 -0.74
C VAL A 371 15.34 -2.29 0.32
N SER A 372 15.62 -2.67 1.58
CA SER A 372 14.98 -2.11 2.77
C SER A 372 16.01 -1.27 3.52
N ARG A 373 15.72 0.03 3.72
CA ARG A 373 16.62 0.92 4.48
C ARG A 373 16.55 0.67 5.99
N VAL A 374 15.46 0.08 6.48
CA VAL A 374 15.34 -0.37 7.87
C VAL A 374 16.11 -1.67 8.07
N GLY A 375 16.04 -2.59 7.11
CA GLY A 375 16.83 -3.81 7.09
C GLY A 375 16.56 -4.71 8.29
N SER A 376 17.59 -5.36 8.79
CA SER A 376 17.48 -6.35 9.87
C SER A 376 16.97 -5.80 11.21
N SER A 377 16.84 -4.48 11.37
CA SER A 377 16.17 -3.88 12.54
C SER A 377 14.67 -4.23 12.57
N ALA A 378 14.07 -4.51 11.41
CA ALA A 378 12.69 -4.95 11.27
C ALA A 378 12.53 -6.48 11.21
N GLN A 379 13.52 -7.25 11.65
CA GLN A 379 13.45 -8.71 11.72
C GLN A 379 13.44 -9.20 13.17
N THR A 380 12.75 -10.32 13.41
CA THR A 380 12.89 -11.06 14.66
C THR A 380 14.30 -11.62 14.79
N LYS A 381 14.75 -11.92 16.01
CA LYS A 381 16.07 -12.50 16.25
C LYS A 381 16.23 -13.83 15.51
N ALA A 382 15.19 -14.65 15.46
CA ALA A 382 15.16 -15.91 14.73
C ALA A 382 15.36 -15.70 13.23
N MET A 383 14.57 -14.81 12.60
CA MET A 383 14.70 -14.51 11.18
C MET A 383 16.08 -13.92 10.84
N LYS A 384 16.57 -12.99 11.63
CA LYS A 384 17.90 -12.40 11.45
C LYS A 384 19.01 -13.45 11.49
N LYS A 385 18.91 -14.46 12.38
CA LYS A 385 19.87 -15.54 12.50
C LYS A 385 19.93 -16.40 11.23
N VAL A 386 18.77 -16.73 10.64
CA VAL A 386 18.70 -17.63 9.47
C VAL A 386 18.86 -16.91 8.14
N ALA A 387 18.41 -15.65 8.03
CA ALA A 387 18.41 -14.92 6.77
C ALA A 387 19.68 -14.13 6.48
N GLY A 388 20.60 -14.02 7.47
CA GLY A 388 21.74 -13.10 7.37
C GLY A 388 22.70 -13.40 6.22
N SER A 389 22.87 -14.65 5.80
CA SER A 389 23.77 -15.04 4.70
C SER A 389 23.08 -15.12 3.33
N ILE A 390 21.75 -15.28 3.28
CA ILE A 390 21.00 -15.60 2.04
C ILE A 390 21.25 -14.55 0.95
N LYS A 391 21.19 -13.27 1.30
CA LYS A 391 21.38 -12.19 0.32
C LYS A 391 22.76 -12.24 -0.33
N GLY A 392 23.79 -12.52 0.46
CA GLY A 392 25.17 -12.68 -0.04
C GLY A 392 25.32 -13.93 -0.92
N GLU A 393 24.75 -15.05 -0.51
CA GLU A 393 24.78 -16.31 -1.27
C GLU A 393 24.06 -16.17 -2.62
N LEU A 394 22.89 -15.53 -2.64
CA LEU A 394 22.17 -15.25 -3.89
C LEU A 394 22.88 -14.25 -4.79
N ALA A 395 23.58 -13.26 -4.24
CA ALA A 395 24.38 -12.32 -5.02
C ALA A 395 25.55 -13.05 -5.72
N GLN A 396 26.28 -13.89 -4.99
CA GLN A 396 27.35 -14.71 -5.55
C GLN A 396 26.83 -15.70 -6.59
N TYR A 397 25.69 -16.34 -6.33
CA TYR A 397 25.04 -17.23 -7.28
C TYR A 397 24.75 -16.54 -8.61
N ARG A 398 24.14 -15.33 -8.58
CA ARG A 398 23.82 -14.57 -9.80
C ARG A 398 25.06 -14.19 -10.59
N GLU A 399 26.10 -13.75 -9.90
CA GLU A 399 27.37 -13.40 -10.53
C GLU A 399 27.97 -14.64 -11.23
N MET A 400 28.06 -15.77 -10.54
CA MET A 400 28.60 -17.01 -11.10
C MET A 400 27.71 -17.61 -12.20
N ALA A 401 26.38 -17.52 -12.07
CA ALA A 401 25.45 -17.98 -13.10
C ALA A 401 25.60 -17.19 -14.41
N ALA A 402 25.85 -15.88 -14.33
CA ALA A 402 26.15 -15.07 -15.50
C ALA A 402 27.48 -15.51 -16.18
N PHE A 403 28.52 -15.80 -15.40
CA PHE A 403 29.80 -16.30 -15.93
C PHE A 403 29.70 -17.72 -16.49
N SER A 404 28.88 -18.59 -15.90
CA SER A 404 28.75 -20.00 -16.33
C SER A 404 28.18 -20.16 -17.75
N GLN A 405 27.46 -19.15 -18.23
CA GLN A 405 26.95 -19.12 -19.61
C GLN A 405 28.07 -19.03 -20.67
N PHE A 406 29.28 -18.58 -20.27
CA PHE A 406 30.39 -18.34 -21.18
C PHE A 406 31.57 -19.33 -21.00
N GLY A 407 31.54 -20.22 -20.00
CA GLY A 407 32.62 -21.14 -19.69
C GLY A 407 32.17 -22.60 -19.50
N SER A 408 32.89 -23.53 -20.11
CA SER A 408 32.53 -24.96 -20.07
C SER A 408 33.13 -25.74 -18.89
N ASP A 409 34.19 -25.24 -18.22
CA ASP A 409 34.90 -25.94 -17.12
C ASP A 409 34.81 -25.15 -15.82
N LEU A 410 33.81 -25.48 -15.02
CA LEU A 410 33.64 -24.90 -13.67
C LEU A 410 34.30 -25.80 -12.64
N ASP A 411 35.05 -25.22 -11.71
CA ASP A 411 35.62 -25.93 -10.58
C ASP A 411 34.55 -26.44 -9.61
N ALA A 412 34.85 -27.43 -8.80
CA ALA A 412 33.89 -28.09 -7.90
C ALA A 412 33.28 -27.14 -6.87
N SER A 413 33.99 -26.07 -6.48
CA SER A 413 33.49 -25.07 -5.53
C SER A 413 32.40 -24.18 -6.17
N THR A 414 32.63 -23.75 -7.41
CA THR A 414 31.68 -22.99 -8.21
C THR A 414 30.43 -23.81 -8.53
N GLN A 415 30.58 -25.10 -8.87
CA GLN A 415 29.41 -25.98 -9.09
C GLN A 415 28.55 -26.13 -7.84
N LYS A 416 29.15 -26.28 -6.65
CA LYS A 416 28.39 -26.32 -5.38
C LYS A 416 27.66 -25.02 -5.09
N LEU A 417 28.30 -23.87 -5.35
CA LEU A 417 27.69 -22.56 -5.15
C LEU A 417 26.50 -22.38 -6.08
N LEU A 418 26.62 -22.76 -7.34
CA LEU A 418 25.54 -22.70 -8.31
C LEU A 418 24.37 -23.61 -7.91
N ALA A 419 24.66 -24.87 -7.56
CA ALA A 419 23.66 -25.82 -7.12
C ALA A 419 22.89 -25.35 -5.87
N ARG A 420 23.61 -24.75 -4.91
CA ARG A 420 23.00 -24.21 -3.70
C ARG A 420 22.16 -22.97 -3.98
N GLY A 421 22.66 -22.03 -4.78
CA GLY A 421 21.92 -20.82 -5.16
C GLY A 421 20.64 -21.13 -5.94
N GLU A 422 20.66 -22.14 -6.80
CA GLU A 422 19.49 -22.64 -7.49
C GLU A 422 18.42 -23.16 -6.52
N ARG A 423 18.82 -23.96 -5.53
CA ARG A 423 17.92 -24.50 -4.49
C ARG A 423 17.36 -23.41 -3.57
N LEU A 424 18.19 -22.43 -3.18
CA LEU A 424 17.71 -21.28 -2.41
C LEU A 424 16.72 -20.44 -3.21
N THR A 425 16.95 -20.27 -4.52
CA THR A 425 16.01 -19.57 -5.39
C THR A 425 14.69 -20.32 -5.48
N GLU A 426 14.71 -21.65 -5.59
CA GLU A 426 13.51 -22.47 -5.61
C GLU A 426 12.77 -22.42 -4.26
N LEU A 427 13.50 -22.48 -3.14
CA LEU A 427 12.94 -22.37 -1.80
C LEU A 427 12.21 -21.04 -1.58
N LEU A 428 12.69 -19.94 -2.17
CA LEU A 428 12.07 -18.63 -2.02
C LEU A 428 10.81 -18.43 -2.88
N LYS A 429 10.52 -19.35 -3.80
CA LYS A 429 9.25 -19.34 -4.52
C LYS A 429 8.09 -19.63 -3.56
N GLN A 430 6.96 -19.04 -3.86
CA GLN A 430 5.76 -19.18 -3.04
C GLN A 430 4.51 -18.97 -3.90
N GLY A 431 3.50 -19.80 -3.68
CA GLY A 431 2.21 -19.66 -4.36
C GLY A 431 1.49 -18.38 -3.96
N GLN A 432 0.66 -17.88 -4.86
CA GLN A 432 -0.19 -16.73 -4.58
C GLN A 432 -1.26 -17.10 -3.54
N PHE A 433 -1.56 -16.17 -2.64
CA PHE A 433 -2.52 -16.33 -1.55
C PHE A 433 -2.19 -17.47 -0.57
N SER A 434 -0.90 -17.71 -0.38
CA SER A 434 -0.37 -18.74 0.50
C SER A 434 0.73 -18.15 1.41
N PRO A 435 0.44 -17.12 2.21
CA PRO A 435 1.43 -16.57 3.12
C PRO A 435 1.78 -17.60 4.20
N LEU A 436 3.04 -17.59 4.65
CA LEU A 436 3.58 -18.44 5.70
C LEU A 436 3.86 -17.64 6.96
N ALA A 437 3.56 -18.23 8.11
CA ALA A 437 3.91 -17.64 9.40
C ALA A 437 5.44 -17.52 9.55
N SER A 438 5.89 -16.53 10.31
CA SER A 438 7.32 -16.23 10.45
C SER A 438 8.13 -17.40 11.01
N GLU A 439 7.59 -18.13 11.99
CA GLU A 439 8.20 -19.33 12.58
C GLU A 439 8.35 -20.45 11.55
N GLU A 440 7.41 -20.62 10.64
CA GLU A 440 7.47 -21.60 9.56
C GLU A 440 8.55 -21.21 8.54
N GLN A 441 8.62 -19.92 8.18
CA GLN A 441 9.67 -19.40 7.30
C GLN A 441 11.06 -19.61 7.91
N VAL A 442 11.23 -19.38 9.21
CA VAL A 442 12.51 -19.60 9.93
C VAL A 442 12.98 -21.05 9.79
N VAL A 443 12.09 -22.03 9.97
CA VAL A 443 12.42 -23.45 9.84
C VAL A 443 12.87 -23.80 8.42
N LEU A 444 12.13 -23.33 7.42
CA LEU A 444 12.45 -23.60 6.01
C LEU A 444 13.77 -22.95 5.58
N LEU A 445 13.97 -21.69 5.93
CA LEU A 445 15.19 -20.95 5.61
C LEU A 445 16.39 -21.54 6.36
N TYR A 446 16.20 -22.00 7.59
CA TYR A 446 17.23 -22.70 8.34
C TYR A 446 17.69 -23.97 7.60
N ALA A 447 16.75 -24.77 7.10
CA ALA A 447 17.05 -25.96 6.32
C ALA A 447 17.82 -25.64 5.03
N GLY A 448 17.42 -24.60 4.29
CA GLY A 448 18.09 -24.13 3.08
C GLY A 448 19.51 -23.64 3.32
N VAL A 449 19.69 -22.75 4.29
CA VAL A 449 20.99 -22.13 4.58
C VAL A 449 21.99 -23.11 5.16
N ASN A 450 21.56 -24.07 5.96
CA ASN A 450 22.45 -25.06 6.57
C ASN A 450 22.69 -26.31 5.71
N GLY A 451 22.29 -26.30 4.43
CA GLY A 451 22.66 -27.33 3.45
C GLY A 451 21.86 -28.62 3.49
N TYR A 452 20.73 -28.66 4.25
CA TYR A 452 19.87 -29.86 4.28
C TYR A 452 19.18 -30.15 2.94
N MET A 453 19.11 -29.16 2.06
CA MET A 453 18.56 -29.27 0.71
C MET A 453 19.59 -29.54 -0.38
N ASP A 454 20.88 -29.50 -0.08
CA ASP A 454 21.97 -29.61 -1.08
C ASP A 454 21.96 -30.94 -1.86
N SER A 455 21.42 -32.01 -1.26
CA SER A 455 21.31 -33.33 -1.86
C SER A 455 19.93 -33.62 -2.50
N ILE A 456 19.03 -32.63 -2.53
CA ILE A 456 17.69 -32.77 -3.09
C ILE A 456 17.66 -32.16 -4.48
N GLU A 457 16.95 -32.80 -5.41
CA GLU A 457 16.75 -32.24 -6.75
C GLU A 457 15.92 -30.97 -6.68
N THR A 458 16.21 -29.99 -7.53
CA THR A 458 15.56 -28.67 -7.51
C THR A 458 14.04 -28.79 -7.66
N ASN A 459 13.56 -29.70 -8.48
CA ASN A 459 12.13 -29.95 -8.69
C ASN A 459 11.40 -30.59 -7.49
N GLN A 460 12.13 -31.11 -6.50
CA GLN A 460 11.61 -31.73 -5.28
C GLN A 460 11.60 -30.79 -4.07
N ILE A 461 12.11 -29.58 -4.22
CA ILE A 461 12.18 -28.60 -3.11
C ILE A 461 10.80 -28.24 -2.59
N GLY A 462 9.80 -28.08 -3.47
CA GLY A 462 8.40 -27.81 -3.06
C GLY A 462 7.82 -28.95 -2.22
N ASP A 463 8.02 -30.19 -2.64
CA ASP A 463 7.54 -31.37 -1.89
C ASP A 463 8.28 -31.51 -0.55
N PHE A 464 9.57 -31.23 -0.52
CA PHE A 464 10.36 -31.20 0.70
C PHE A 464 9.81 -30.16 1.70
N GLU A 465 9.54 -28.96 1.23
CA GLU A 465 8.98 -27.87 2.02
C GLU A 465 7.65 -28.26 2.66
N GLU A 466 6.70 -28.75 1.85
CA GLU A 466 5.37 -29.16 2.31
C GLU A 466 5.42 -30.29 3.34
N GLN A 467 6.19 -31.33 3.05
CA GLN A 467 6.34 -32.48 3.94
C GLN A 467 7.08 -32.13 5.24
N LEU A 468 8.12 -31.27 5.16
CA LEU A 468 8.82 -30.79 6.34
C LEU A 468 7.92 -30.01 7.27
N LEU A 469 7.17 -29.03 6.76
CA LEU A 469 6.23 -28.25 7.56
C LEU A 469 5.14 -29.13 8.15
N SER A 470 4.61 -30.08 7.40
CA SER A 470 3.62 -31.05 7.90
C SER A 470 4.19 -31.87 9.07
N THR A 471 5.42 -32.35 8.95
CA THR A 471 6.10 -33.13 10.01
C THR A 471 6.35 -32.27 11.24
N ILE A 472 6.85 -31.05 11.08
CA ILE A 472 7.09 -30.11 12.20
C ILE A 472 5.81 -29.78 12.92
N LYS A 473 4.74 -29.46 12.20
CA LYS A 473 3.42 -29.15 12.79
C LYS A 473 2.82 -30.32 13.55
N LYS A 474 3.05 -31.54 13.08
CA LYS A 474 2.49 -32.74 13.69
C LYS A 474 3.27 -33.20 14.92
N ASP A 475 4.60 -33.29 14.81
CA ASP A 475 5.43 -34.00 15.76
C ASP A 475 6.33 -33.08 16.60
N TYR A 476 6.54 -31.83 16.18
CA TYR A 476 7.49 -30.87 16.76
C TYR A 476 6.92 -29.45 16.86
N MET A 477 5.63 -29.33 17.14
CA MET A 477 4.95 -28.02 17.21
C MET A 477 5.58 -27.07 18.24
N ASN A 478 6.19 -27.62 19.30
CA ASN A 478 6.91 -26.87 20.32
C ASN A 478 8.05 -25.99 19.75
N ILE A 479 8.67 -26.36 18.63
CA ILE A 479 9.70 -25.55 17.97
C ILE A 479 9.05 -24.27 17.42
N LEU A 480 7.91 -24.39 16.73
CA LEU A 480 7.20 -23.25 16.16
C LEU A 480 6.64 -22.34 17.27
N ASP A 481 6.04 -22.92 18.30
CA ASP A 481 5.48 -22.17 19.43
C ASP A 481 6.55 -21.38 20.20
N ASP A 482 7.73 -21.95 20.39
CA ASP A 482 8.83 -21.24 21.03
C ASP A 482 9.36 -20.08 20.17
N ILE A 483 9.58 -20.31 18.86
CA ILE A 483 10.00 -19.25 17.94
C ILE A 483 8.96 -18.14 17.90
N LYS A 484 7.67 -18.47 17.87
CA LYS A 484 6.56 -17.52 17.88
C LYS A 484 6.55 -16.67 19.15
N THR A 485 6.73 -17.31 20.30
CA THR A 485 6.65 -16.66 21.62
C THR A 485 7.89 -15.83 21.94
N THR A 486 9.09 -16.39 21.68
CA THR A 486 10.35 -15.75 22.05
C THR A 486 10.94 -14.85 20.95
N SER A 487 10.42 -14.97 19.71
CA SER A 487 10.99 -14.35 18.50
C SER A 487 12.46 -14.72 18.27
N ALA A 488 12.94 -15.83 18.84
CA ALA A 488 14.31 -16.28 18.77
C ALA A 488 14.38 -17.80 18.52
N LEU A 489 15.48 -18.24 17.91
CA LEU A 489 15.83 -19.65 17.83
C LEU A 489 16.95 -19.90 18.86
N ASN A 490 16.58 -20.42 20.04
CA ASN A 490 17.51 -20.73 21.12
C ASN A 490 18.33 -21.99 20.81
N GLU A 491 19.39 -22.23 21.57
CA GLU A 491 20.32 -23.36 21.33
C GLU A 491 19.65 -24.74 21.50
N GLU A 492 18.70 -24.87 22.42
CA GLU A 492 17.98 -26.11 22.66
C GLU A 492 17.08 -26.45 21.47
N ASN A 493 16.27 -25.51 21.02
CA ASN A 493 15.39 -25.68 19.87
C ASN A 493 16.16 -25.77 18.54
N GLU A 494 17.29 -25.11 18.43
CA GLU A 494 18.17 -25.29 17.27
C GLU A 494 18.75 -26.72 17.23
N THR A 495 19.16 -27.27 18.36
CA THR A 495 19.65 -28.65 18.46
C THR A 495 18.56 -29.66 18.11
N LEU A 496 17.34 -29.42 18.64
CA LEU A 496 16.18 -30.25 18.31
C LEU A 496 15.84 -30.17 16.82
N LEU A 497 15.84 -28.97 16.24
CA LEU A 497 15.59 -28.74 14.82
C LEU A 497 16.61 -29.46 13.93
N LYS A 498 17.91 -29.38 14.29
CA LYS A 498 18.97 -30.13 13.57
C LYS A 498 18.69 -31.63 13.55
N GLY A 499 18.44 -32.22 14.71
CA GLY A 499 18.15 -33.65 14.80
C GLY A 499 16.87 -34.06 14.06
N THR A 500 15.87 -33.17 14.04
CA THR A 500 14.63 -33.39 13.29
C THR A 500 14.88 -33.34 11.78
N LEU A 501 15.63 -32.34 11.31
CA LEU A 501 15.99 -32.20 9.88
C LEU A 501 16.81 -33.37 9.36
N GLU A 502 17.77 -33.88 10.15
CA GLU A 502 18.55 -35.05 9.79
C GLU A 502 17.68 -36.28 9.58
N LYS A 503 16.82 -36.59 10.56
CA LYS A 503 15.87 -37.71 10.47
C LYS A 503 14.88 -37.56 9.33
N PHE A 504 14.36 -36.34 9.15
CA PHE A 504 13.42 -36.05 8.07
C PHE A 504 14.09 -36.26 6.71
N LEU A 505 15.31 -35.77 6.50
CA LEU A 505 16.05 -35.90 5.26
C LEU A 505 16.33 -37.37 4.89
N GLU A 506 16.70 -38.22 5.88
CA GLU A 506 16.87 -39.66 5.67
C GLU A 506 15.58 -40.35 5.19
N ASN A 507 14.44 -39.98 5.78
CA ASN A 507 13.13 -40.52 5.43
C ASN A 507 12.66 -40.02 4.04
N PHE A 508 12.86 -38.74 3.76
CA PHE A 508 12.51 -38.13 2.48
C PHE A 508 13.25 -38.79 1.32
N LYS A 509 14.57 -39.03 1.46
CA LYS A 509 15.40 -39.74 0.45
C LYS A 509 15.04 -41.21 0.24
N LYS A 510 14.47 -41.88 1.23
CA LYS A 510 14.01 -43.27 1.08
C LYS A 510 12.69 -43.38 0.32
N ASN A 511 11.88 -42.32 0.34
CA ASN A 511 10.55 -42.28 -0.25
C ASN A 511 10.52 -41.57 -1.62
N SER A 512 11.57 -40.85 -1.98
CA SER A 512 11.80 -40.22 -3.29
C SER A 512 12.61 -41.17 -4.22
#